data_5fa1f744adc07b5dd978fc6f86f36723
#
_entry.id   5fa1f744adc07b5dd978fc6f86f36723
#
_cell.length_a   1.000
_cell.length_b   1.000
_cell.length_c   1.000
_cell.angle_alpha   90.00
_cell.angle_beta   90.00
_cell.angle_gamma   90.00
#
_symmetry.space_group_name_H-M   'P 1'
#
loop_
_entity.id
_entity.type
_entity.pdbx_description
1 polymer ?
#
loop_
_entity_poly.entity_id
_entity_poly.type
_entity_poly.pdbx_seq_one_letter_code
_entity_poly.pdbx_strand_id
1 'polypeptide(L)'
;MTQLLVLGLLKKEPLSGYDIQMLLQTSNAESWGGVLVGSIYHALKKLEKDGYIEIASIEQTGHRQKAIYRINEAGIKYFDNLLLNALKDNSVCFPTQLYTGLNFLDSLSSEQAIAMLLQQKEFLEKEIARLEDGKLEKKACMGGQLHPISELVFEHMSTTIRLQIDFIDQVIQLITV
;
A
#
# COMPACT_ATOMS: atom_id res chain seq x y z
N MET A 1 4.77 -8.13 4.81
CA MET A 1 3.99 -6.89 4.99
C MET A 1 2.56 -7.15 5.43
N THR A 2 1.75 -7.98 4.74
CA THR A 2 0.34 -8.25 5.10
C THR A 2 0.15 -8.70 6.56
N GLN A 3 1.01 -9.59 7.08
CA GLN A 3 0.92 -10.04 8.48
C GLN A 3 1.12 -8.89 9.48
N LEU A 4 2.04 -7.95 9.21
CA LEU A 4 2.25 -6.77 10.04
C LEU A 4 1.00 -5.90 10.10
N LEU A 5 0.33 -5.66 8.97
CA LEU A 5 -0.91 -4.88 8.92
C LEU A 5 -2.07 -5.57 9.63
N VAL A 6 -2.26 -6.87 9.40
CA VAL A 6 -3.30 -7.66 10.07
C VAL A 6 -3.10 -7.64 11.60
N LEU A 7 -1.90 -7.93 12.08
CA LEU A 7 -1.59 -7.91 13.52
C LEU A 7 -1.74 -6.50 14.11
N GLY A 8 -1.33 -5.45 13.36
CA GLY A 8 -1.47 -4.07 13.79
C GLY A 8 -2.93 -3.64 13.98
N LEU A 9 -3.84 -4.13 13.12
CA LEU A 9 -5.28 -3.92 13.29
C LEU A 9 -5.83 -4.71 14.48
N LEU A 10 -5.48 -5.99 14.60
CA LEU A 10 -5.91 -6.85 15.70
C LEU A 10 -5.34 -6.42 17.07
N LYS A 11 -4.24 -5.66 17.09
CA LYS A 11 -3.70 -5.06 18.34
C LYS A 11 -4.61 -3.94 18.88
N LYS A 12 -5.43 -3.32 18.02
CA LYS A 12 -6.39 -2.28 18.43
C LYS A 12 -7.68 -2.89 18.99
N GLU A 13 -8.22 -3.86 18.27
CA GLU A 13 -9.49 -4.52 18.63
C GLU A 13 -9.63 -5.88 17.93
N PRO A 14 -10.45 -6.80 18.46
CA PRO A 14 -10.80 -8.02 17.75
C PRO A 14 -11.59 -7.70 16.48
N LEU A 15 -11.21 -8.34 15.35
CA LEU A 15 -11.81 -8.08 14.03
C LEU A 15 -12.02 -9.40 13.28
N SER A 16 -13.01 -9.41 12.39
CA SER A 16 -13.11 -10.48 11.39
C SER A 16 -12.24 -10.23 10.18
N GLY A 17 -12.05 -11.27 9.36
CA GLY A 17 -11.35 -11.13 8.08
C GLY A 17 -12.00 -10.11 7.14
N TYR A 18 -13.32 -10.01 7.17
CA TYR A 18 -14.07 -9.02 6.39
C TYR A 18 -13.83 -7.58 6.90
N ASP A 19 -13.85 -7.36 8.23
CA ASP A 19 -13.61 -6.03 8.79
C ASP A 19 -12.18 -5.56 8.49
N ILE A 20 -11.19 -6.46 8.61
CA ILE A 20 -9.79 -6.19 8.24
C ILE A 20 -9.70 -5.84 6.75
N GLN A 21 -10.38 -6.60 5.88
CA GLN A 21 -10.43 -6.31 4.45
C GLN A 21 -10.98 -4.90 4.19
N MET A 22 -12.13 -4.56 4.77
CA MET A 22 -12.76 -3.25 4.61
C MET A 22 -11.84 -2.11 5.07
N LEU A 23 -11.21 -2.24 6.24
CA LEU A 23 -10.28 -1.24 6.77
C LEU A 23 -9.05 -1.05 5.86
N LEU A 24 -8.51 -2.13 5.31
CA LEU A 24 -7.36 -2.06 4.41
C LEU A 24 -7.74 -1.50 3.04
N GLN A 25 -8.93 -1.80 2.52
CA GLN A 25 -9.45 -1.22 1.29
C GLN A 25 -9.69 0.29 1.44
N THR A 26 -10.37 0.72 2.50
CA THR A 26 -10.61 2.15 2.77
C THR A 26 -9.29 2.94 2.93
N SER A 27 -8.23 2.30 3.43
CA SER A 27 -6.89 2.92 3.51
C SER A 27 -6.07 2.83 2.23
N ASN A 28 -6.65 2.31 1.13
CA ASN A 28 -5.98 2.06 -0.14
C ASN A 28 -4.67 1.26 0.00
N ALA A 29 -4.66 0.28 0.92
CA ALA A 29 -3.47 -0.52 1.25
C ALA A 29 -2.97 -1.39 0.07
N GLU A 30 -3.81 -1.63 -0.93
CA GLU A 30 -3.42 -2.29 -2.18
C GLU A 30 -2.42 -1.44 -2.96
N SER A 31 -2.68 -0.15 -3.10
CA SER A 31 -1.86 0.77 -3.89
C SER A 31 -0.49 1.02 -3.27
N TRP A 32 -0.43 1.42 -1.99
CA TRP A 32 0.84 1.76 -1.33
C TRP A 32 1.55 0.55 -0.70
N GLY A 33 0.83 -0.53 -0.44
CA GLY A 33 1.32 -1.69 0.29
C GLY A 33 1.24 -3.01 -0.47
N GLY A 34 0.70 -3.04 -1.70
CA GLY A 34 0.54 -4.26 -2.49
C GLY A 34 -0.30 -5.35 -1.78
N VAL A 35 -1.24 -4.96 -0.91
CA VAL A 35 -2.02 -5.88 -0.07
C VAL A 35 -3.29 -6.29 -0.79
N LEU A 36 -3.24 -7.42 -1.46
CA LEU A 36 -4.41 -8.01 -2.13
C LEU A 36 -5.34 -8.67 -1.12
N VAL A 37 -6.66 -8.66 -1.41
CA VAL A 37 -7.70 -9.30 -0.58
C VAL A 37 -7.36 -10.75 -0.23
N GLY A 38 -6.93 -11.55 -1.22
CA GLY A 38 -6.54 -12.94 -0.99
C GLY A 38 -5.37 -13.10 -0.01
N SER A 39 -4.45 -12.14 0.03
CA SER A 39 -3.30 -12.16 0.95
C SER A 39 -3.72 -11.93 2.41
N ILE A 40 -4.82 -11.24 2.67
CA ILE A 40 -5.37 -11.01 4.02
C ILE A 40 -5.84 -12.32 4.63
N TYR A 41 -6.66 -13.07 3.91
CA TYR A 41 -7.17 -14.36 4.39
C TYR A 41 -6.06 -15.41 4.52
N HIS A 42 -5.08 -15.38 3.62
CA HIS A 42 -3.90 -16.23 3.75
C HIS A 42 -3.09 -15.87 4.99
N ALA A 43 -2.89 -14.57 5.26
CA ALA A 43 -2.18 -14.11 6.46
C ALA A 43 -2.91 -14.52 7.75
N LEU A 44 -4.24 -14.35 7.82
CA LEU A 44 -5.03 -14.78 8.97
C LEU A 44 -4.89 -16.28 9.24
N LYS A 45 -5.08 -17.11 8.21
CA LYS A 45 -4.92 -18.57 8.32
C LYS A 45 -3.51 -18.97 8.78
N LYS A 46 -2.48 -18.29 8.28
CA LYS A 46 -1.10 -18.54 8.67
C LYS A 46 -0.85 -18.11 10.11
N LEU A 47 -1.27 -16.90 10.50
CA LEU A 47 -1.09 -16.38 11.86
C LEU A 47 -1.81 -17.23 12.92
N GLU A 48 -3.01 -17.74 12.60
CA GLU A 48 -3.76 -18.66 13.45
C GLU A 48 -3.02 -20.00 13.59
N LYS A 49 -2.59 -20.59 12.47
CA LYS A 49 -1.82 -21.84 12.45
C LYS A 49 -0.52 -21.73 13.25
N ASP A 50 0.16 -20.59 13.14
CA ASP A 50 1.44 -20.33 13.81
C ASP A 50 1.25 -19.90 15.27
N GLY A 51 -0.02 -19.80 15.75
CA GLY A 51 -0.37 -19.52 17.14
C GLY A 51 -0.20 -18.06 17.57
N TYR A 52 -0.22 -17.11 16.63
CA TYR A 52 -0.10 -15.67 16.91
C TYR A 52 -1.44 -14.97 17.12
N ILE A 53 -2.51 -15.55 16.59
CA ILE A 53 -3.88 -15.08 16.77
C ILE A 53 -4.77 -16.26 17.10
N GLU A 54 -5.93 -15.98 17.68
CA GLU A 54 -6.93 -16.99 18.01
C GLU A 54 -8.34 -16.50 17.71
N ILE A 55 -9.29 -17.40 17.56
CA ILE A 55 -10.70 -17.05 17.41
C ILE A 55 -11.25 -16.64 18.77
N ALA A 56 -11.63 -15.37 18.91
CA ALA A 56 -12.24 -14.83 20.13
C ALA A 56 -13.71 -15.20 20.23
N SER A 57 -14.42 -15.17 19.10
CA SER A 57 -15.84 -15.55 19.01
C SER A 57 -16.21 -15.93 17.60
N ILE A 58 -17.32 -16.65 17.45
CA ILE A 58 -17.96 -16.92 16.16
C ILE A 58 -19.32 -16.24 16.19
N GLU A 59 -19.50 -15.26 15.33
CA GLU A 59 -20.77 -14.56 15.15
C GLU A 59 -21.54 -15.18 14.00
N GLN A 60 -22.87 -15.29 14.14
CA GLN A 60 -23.76 -15.78 13.10
C GLN A 60 -24.52 -14.59 12.51
N THR A 61 -24.26 -14.30 11.23
CA THR A 61 -24.99 -13.26 10.49
C THR A 61 -25.81 -13.95 9.39
N GLY A 62 -27.08 -14.21 9.69
CA GLY A 62 -27.95 -15.02 8.84
C GLY A 62 -27.44 -16.47 8.75
N HIS A 63 -27.17 -16.93 7.52
CA HIS A 63 -26.64 -18.29 7.27
C HIS A 63 -25.11 -18.37 7.24
N ARG A 64 -24.39 -17.27 7.48
CA ARG A 64 -22.92 -17.24 7.43
C ARG A 64 -22.34 -17.11 8.84
N GLN A 65 -21.33 -17.93 9.11
CA GLN A 65 -20.51 -17.80 10.31
C GLN A 65 -19.36 -16.83 10.04
N LYS A 66 -19.13 -15.89 10.96
CA LYS A 66 -18.09 -14.88 10.93
C LYS A 66 -17.18 -15.11 12.13
N ALA A 67 -15.96 -15.59 11.90
CA ALA A 67 -14.96 -15.71 12.95
C ALA A 67 -14.36 -14.34 13.27
N ILE A 68 -14.33 -13.99 14.55
CA ILE A 68 -13.69 -12.80 15.09
C ILE A 68 -12.35 -13.24 15.66
N TYR A 69 -11.26 -12.66 15.15
CA TYR A 69 -9.90 -12.95 15.59
C TYR A 69 -9.41 -11.94 16.61
N ARG A 70 -8.58 -12.38 17.53
CA ARG A 70 -7.82 -11.52 18.43
C ARG A 70 -6.35 -11.92 18.42
N ILE A 71 -5.47 -10.95 18.63
CA ILE A 71 -4.05 -11.17 18.84
C ILE A 71 -3.80 -11.67 20.27
N ASN A 72 -2.85 -12.59 20.44
CA ASN A 72 -2.42 -13.06 21.75
C ASN A 72 -1.00 -12.52 22.09
N GLU A 73 -0.46 -12.88 23.25
CA GLU A 73 0.87 -12.41 23.69
C GLU A 73 2.01 -12.78 22.72
N ALA A 74 1.97 -13.98 22.15
CA ALA A 74 2.96 -14.40 21.14
C ALA A 74 2.85 -13.55 19.87
N GLY A 75 1.61 -13.25 19.45
CA GLY A 75 1.33 -12.37 18.33
C GLY A 75 1.81 -10.95 18.55
N ILE A 76 1.65 -10.40 19.77
CA ILE A 76 2.18 -9.06 20.09
C ILE A 76 3.71 -9.02 19.94
N LYS A 77 4.42 -10.00 20.48
CA LYS A 77 5.88 -10.09 20.33
C LYS A 77 6.30 -10.26 18.87
N TYR A 78 5.55 -11.05 18.11
CA TYR A 78 5.80 -11.23 16.69
C TYR A 78 5.53 -9.94 15.89
N PHE A 79 4.45 -9.22 16.20
CA PHE A 79 4.16 -7.90 15.63
C PHE A 79 5.29 -6.92 15.87
N ASP A 80 5.79 -6.81 17.11
CA ASP A 80 6.87 -5.89 17.47
C ASP A 80 8.16 -6.22 16.67
N ASN A 81 8.49 -7.50 16.49
CA ASN A 81 9.61 -7.94 15.64
C ASN A 81 9.42 -7.56 14.18
N LEU A 82 8.22 -7.78 13.62
CA LEU A 82 7.90 -7.39 12.24
C LEU A 82 8.00 -5.88 12.06
N LEU A 83 7.53 -5.10 13.03
CA LEU A 83 7.58 -3.64 13.02
C LEU A 83 9.04 -3.14 13.03
N LEU A 84 9.87 -3.67 13.92
CA LEU A 84 11.29 -3.33 13.98
C LEU A 84 12.02 -3.67 12.67
N ASN A 85 11.69 -4.80 12.05
CA ASN A 85 12.27 -5.17 10.76
C ASN A 85 11.78 -4.26 9.63
N ALA A 86 10.50 -3.88 9.62
CA ALA A 86 9.96 -2.96 8.62
C ALA A 86 10.63 -1.57 8.68
N LEU A 87 10.97 -1.09 9.90
CA LEU A 87 11.66 0.19 10.08
C LEU A 87 13.15 0.15 9.68
N LYS A 88 13.73 -1.04 9.52
CA LYS A 88 15.12 -1.25 9.06
C LYS A 88 15.21 -1.52 7.56
N ASP A 89 14.09 -1.52 6.85
CA ASP A 89 14.09 -1.77 5.41
C ASP A 89 14.88 -0.70 4.67
N ASN A 90 15.86 -1.14 3.87
CA ASN A 90 16.77 -0.29 3.11
C ASN A 90 16.38 -0.21 1.63
N SER A 91 15.16 -0.60 1.27
CA SER A 91 14.73 -0.62 -0.12
C SER A 91 14.60 0.79 -0.70
N VAL A 92 15.16 0.96 -1.89
CA VAL A 92 14.96 2.14 -2.73
C VAL A 92 14.12 1.71 -3.93
N CYS A 93 12.97 2.32 -4.12
CA CYS A 93 12.09 2.00 -5.23
C CYS A 93 12.47 2.84 -6.46
N PHE A 94 13.15 2.20 -7.44
CA PHE A 94 13.43 2.81 -8.73
C PHE A 94 12.46 2.31 -9.79
N PRO A 95 12.06 3.13 -10.79
CA PRO A 95 11.28 2.71 -11.94
C PRO A 95 12.18 1.96 -12.94
N THR A 96 12.61 0.74 -12.58
CA THR A 96 13.65 -0.02 -13.29
C THR A 96 13.31 -0.32 -14.75
N GLN A 97 12.03 -0.54 -15.08
CA GLN A 97 11.61 -0.75 -16.48
C GLN A 97 11.79 0.52 -17.31
N LEU A 98 11.44 1.69 -16.77
CA LEU A 98 11.66 2.97 -17.42
C LEU A 98 13.14 3.19 -17.67
N TYR A 99 13.98 3.01 -16.65
CA TYR A 99 15.44 3.19 -16.80
C TYR A 99 16.03 2.23 -17.82
N THR A 100 15.56 0.97 -17.84
CA THR A 100 15.98 0.01 -18.88
C THR A 100 15.56 0.47 -20.26
N GLY A 101 14.32 0.92 -20.45
CA GLY A 101 13.83 1.43 -21.73
C GLY A 101 14.62 2.64 -22.23
N LEU A 102 14.95 3.57 -21.33
CA LEU A 102 15.73 4.76 -21.68
C LEU A 102 17.15 4.44 -22.18
N ASN A 103 17.76 3.33 -21.76
CA ASN A 103 19.08 2.90 -22.29
C ASN A 103 19.02 2.43 -23.76
N PHE A 104 17.85 2.16 -24.30
CA PHE A 104 17.66 1.69 -25.68
C PHE A 104 16.76 2.64 -26.48
N LEU A 105 16.68 3.89 -26.08
CA LEU A 105 15.78 4.88 -26.66
C LEU A 105 16.04 5.13 -28.13
N ASP A 106 17.31 5.06 -28.56
CA ASP A 106 17.74 5.21 -29.95
C ASP A 106 17.14 4.18 -30.93
N SER A 107 16.53 3.12 -30.40
CA SER A 107 15.84 2.09 -31.18
C SER A 107 14.41 2.48 -31.57
N LEU A 108 13.90 3.63 -31.10
CA LEU A 108 12.56 4.14 -31.37
C LEU A 108 12.65 5.51 -32.10
N SER A 109 11.58 5.90 -32.81
CA SER A 109 11.46 7.30 -33.24
C SER A 109 11.14 8.20 -32.03
N SER A 110 11.55 9.46 -32.11
CA SER A 110 11.27 10.45 -31.07
C SER A 110 9.77 10.55 -30.76
N GLU A 111 8.92 10.50 -31.81
CA GLU A 111 7.47 10.57 -31.65
C GLU A 111 6.91 9.35 -30.85
N GLN A 112 7.43 8.14 -31.14
CA GLN A 112 7.01 6.93 -30.41
C GLN A 112 7.44 7.01 -28.95
N ALA A 113 8.68 7.41 -28.70
CA ALA A 113 9.22 7.55 -27.35
C ALA A 113 8.44 8.58 -26.52
N ILE A 114 8.20 9.78 -27.08
CA ILE A 114 7.44 10.85 -26.44
C ILE A 114 6.01 10.39 -26.15
N ALA A 115 5.33 9.74 -27.09
CA ALA A 115 3.97 9.25 -26.87
C ALA A 115 3.87 8.29 -25.67
N MET A 116 4.82 7.37 -25.51
CA MET A 116 4.85 6.42 -24.38
C MET A 116 5.19 7.13 -23.05
N LEU A 117 6.10 8.08 -23.06
CA LEU A 117 6.44 8.87 -21.88
C LEU A 117 5.27 9.75 -21.41
N LEU A 118 4.52 10.35 -22.34
CA LEU A 118 3.31 11.11 -22.02
C LEU A 118 2.21 10.21 -21.43
N GLN A 119 2.04 9.01 -21.96
CA GLN A 119 1.10 8.03 -21.38
C GLN A 119 1.49 7.62 -19.97
N GLN A 120 2.78 7.43 -19.70
CA GLN A 120 3.25 7.14 -18.34
C GLN A 120 3.02 8.34 -17.41
N LYS A 121 3.27 9.56 -17.87
CA LYS A 121 2.98 10.77 -17.10
C LYS A 121 1.51 10.88 -16.72
N GLU A 122 0.60 10.66 -17.66
CA GLU A 122 -0.85 10.65 -17.41
C GLU A 122 -1.24 9.60 -16.33
N PHE A 123 -0.61 8.41 -16.37
CA PHE A 123 -0.80 7.40 -15.32
C PHE A 123 -0.36 7.92 -13.96
N LEU A 124 0.81 8.54 -13.85
CA LEU A 124 1.35 9.08 -12.61
C LEU A 124 0.50 10.22 -12.04
N GLU A 125 -0.02 11.09 -12.91
CA GLU A 125 -0.97 12.16 -12.51
C GLU A 125 -2.26 11.58 -11.92
N LYS A 126 -2.79 10.51 -12.51
CA LYS A 126 -3.94 9.77 -11.95
C LYS A 126 -3.63 9.13 -10.59
N GLU A 127 -2.40 8.63 -10.40
CA GLU A 127 -1.99 8.08 -9.11
C GLU A 127 -1.89 9.17 -8.01
N ILE A 128 -1.44 10.39 -8.33
CA ILE A 128 -1.48 11.51 -7.40
C ILE A 128 -2.93 11.80 -6.98
N ALA A 129 -3.85 11.89 -7.92
CA ALA A 129 -5.27 12.13 -7.62
C ALA A 129 -5.85 11.04 -6.69
N ARG A 130 -5.55 9.77 -6.95
CA ARG A 130 -5.95 8.65 -6.09
C ARG A 130 -5.38 8.75 -4.67
N LEU A 131 -4.13 9.21 -4.53
CA LEU A 131 -3.51 9.41 -3.21
C LEU A 131 -4.20 10.54 -2.45
N GLU A 132 -4.56 11.62 -3.12
CA GLU A 132 -5.27 12.75 -2.52
C GLU A 132 -6.68 12.33 -2.06
N ASP A 133 -7.42 11.58 -2.88
CA ASP A 133 -8.72 11.02 -2.51
C ASP A 133 -8.59 10.08 -1.30
N GLY A 134 -7.64 9.16 -1.32
CA GLY A 134 -7.39 8.24 -0.20
C GLY A 134 -6.96 8.96 1.09
N LYS A 135 -6.24 10.09 0.98
CA LYS A 135 -5.91 10.95 2.13
C LYS A 135 -7.17 11.58 2.72
N LEU A 136 -8.07 12.08 1.88
CA LEU A 136 -9.34 12.68 2.30
C LEU A 136 -10.26 11.65 2.97
N GLU A 137 -10.42 10.47 2.38
CA GLU A 137 -11.21 9.37 2.95
C GLU A 137 -10.68 8.96 4.33
N LYS A 138 -9.36 8.74 4.43
CA LYS A 138 -8.74 8.39 5.70
C LYS A 138 -8.92 9.47 6.76
N LYS A 139 -8.81 10.74 6.37
CA LYS A 139 -9.06 11.89 7.26
C LYS A 139 -10.51 11.90 7.75
N ALA A 140 -11.48 11.65 6.88
CA ALA A 140 -12.90 11.57 7.25
C ALA A 140 -13.16 10.42 8.24
N CYS A 141 -12.61 9.23 8.00
CA CYS A 141 -12.72 8.08 8.90
C CYS A 141 -12.08 8.31 10.28
N MET A 142 -11.12 9.22 10.38
CA MET A 142 -10.40 9.53 11.63
C MET A 142 -10.91 10.80 12.35
N GLY A 143 -12.15 11.21 12.10
CA GLY A 143 -12.74 12.36 12.78
C GLY A 143 -12.20 13.72 12.32
N GLY A 144 -11.71 13.80 11.09
CA GLY A 144 -11.32 15.07 10.45
C GLY A 144 -9.83 15.44 10.58
N GLN A 145 -9.03 14.62 11.31
CA GLN A 145 -7.58 14.84 11.45
C GLN A 145 -6.80 13.57 11.20
N LEU A 146 -5.70 13.68 10.47
CA LEU A 146 -4.73 12.60 10.32
C LEU A 146 -3.64 12.69 11.40
N HIS A 147 -3.11 11.55 11.79
CA HIS A 147 -1.89 11.53 12.60
C HIS A 147 -0.74 12.15 11.80
N PRO A 148 0.14 12.99 12.40
CA PRO A 148 1.21 13.69 11.69
C PRO A 148 2.10 12.80 10.83
N ILE A 149 2.43 11.59 11.31
CA ILE A 149 3.19 10.60 10.52
C ILE A 149 2.41 10.17 9.27
N SER A 150 1.08 10.02 9.36
CA SER A 150 0.28 9.66 8.18
C SER A 150 0.26 10.78 7.15
N GLU A 151 0.19 12.04 7.57
CA GLU A 151 0.29 13.19 6.67
C GLU A 151 1.65 13.22 5.96
N LEU A 152 2.74 13.04 6.71
CA LEU A 152 4.09 12.99 6.17
C LEU A 152 4.29 11.84 5.17
N VAL A 153 3.69 10.67 5.42
CA VAL A 153 3.73 9.54 4.49
C VAL A 153 3.02 9.88 3.19
N PHE A 154 1.81 10.46 3.23
CA PHE A 154 1.11 10.88 2.00
C PHE A 154 1.88 11.94 1.22
N GLU A 155 2.49 12.90 1.89
CA GLU A 155 3.32 13.92 1.28
C GLU A 155 4.57 13.32 0.61
N HIS A 156 5.25 12.39 1.28
CA HIS A 156 6.39 11.67 0.71
C HIS A 156 6.00 10.88 -0.54
N MET A 157 4.87 10.15 -0.51
CA MET A 157 4.37 9.39 -1.67
C MET A 157 4.08 10.32 -2.86
N SER A 158 3.34 11.41 -2.65
CA SER A 158 3.04 12.39 -3.69
C SER A 158 4.30 13.05 -4.25
N THR A 159 5.26 13.40 -3.40
CA THR A 159 6.53 14.00 -3.81
C THR A 159 7.35 13.03 -4.66
N THR A 160 7.39 11.76 -4.30
CA THR A 160 8.08 10.73 -5.08
C THR A 160 7.50 10.59 -6.48
N ILE A 161 6.17 10.61 -6.62
CA ILE A 161 5.52 10.57 -7.93
C ILE A 161 5.81 11.85 -8.73
N ARG A 162 5.75 13.03 -8.11
CA ARG A 162 6.07 14.30 -8.77
C ARG A 162 7.51 14.33 -9.30
N LEU A 163 8.47 13.86 -8.50
CA LEU A 163 9.86 13.73 -8.96
C LEU A 163 9.99 12.82 -10.19
N GLN A 164 9.20 11.76 -10.28
CA GLN A 164 9.19 10.89 -11.44
C GLN A 164 8.56 11.58 -12.66
N ILE A 165 7.50 12.37 -12.47
CA ILE A 165 6.90 13.20 -13.54
C ILE A 165 7.92 14.23 -14.05
N ASP A 166 8.58 14.95 -13.14
CA ASP A 166 9.60 15.95 -13.51
C ASP A 166 10.77 15.31 -14.27
N PHE A 167 11.17 14.10 -13.87
CA PHE A 167 12.18 13.33 -14.59
C PHE A 167 11.73 12.98 -16.02
N ILE A 168 10.48 12.53 -16.20
CA ILE A 168 9.92 12.22 -17.51
C ILE A 168 9.89 13.48 -18.39
N ASP A 169 9.47 14.63 -17.85
CA ASP A 169 9.44 15.90 -18.58
C ASP A 169 10.85 16.31 -19.05
N GLN A 170 11.88 16.13 -18.20
CA GLN A 170 13.27 16.39 -18.59
C GLN A 170 13.73 15.45 -19.73
N VAL A 171 13.36 14.17 -19.66
CA VAL A 171 13.68 13.21 -20.74
C VAL A 171 13.01 13.63 -22.04
N ILE A 172 11.72 14.01 -22.01
CA ILE A 172 10.99 14.48 -23.20
C ILE A 172 11.68 15.71 -23.79
N GLN A 173 12.11 16.67 -22.98
CA GLN A 173 12.84 17.85 -23.45
C GLN A 173 14.13 17.47 -24.19
N LEU A 174 14.90 16.50 -23.67
CA LEU A 174 16.13 16.02 -24.29
C LEU A 174 15.91 15.31 -25.64
N ILE A 175 14.76 14.64 -25.81
CA ILE A 175 14.44 13.93 -27.06
C ILE A 175 13.90 14.89 -28.14
N THR A 176 13.34 16.01 -27.72
CA THR A 176 12.70 16.99 -28.62
C THR A 176 13.72 17.94 -29.28
N VAL A 177 14.94 18.00 -28.76
CA VAL A 177 16.06 18.78 -29.29
C VAL A 177 16.77 18.02 -30.39
#